data_42e7e3dc344f8246ee634a2673044907
#
_entry.id   42e7e3dc344f8246ee634a2673044907
#
_cell.length_a   1.000
_cell.length_b   1.000
_cell.length_c   1.000
_cell.angle_alpha   90.00
_cell.angle_beta   90.00
_cell.angle_gamma   90.00
#
_symmetry.space_group_name_H-M   'P 1'
#
loop_
_entity.id
_entity.type
_entity.pdbx_description
1 polymer ?
#
loop_
_entity_poly.entity_id
_entity_poly.type
_entity_poly.pdbx_seq_one_letter_code
_entity_poly.pdbx_strand_id
1 'polypeptide(L)'
;MPDPFAELGVPRRFALPLKDVAQRHRDLSRALHPDRHTSASPAERRVALERAMAVNEAWRVIRDPLARALALLDLHGAPLRDADRATPMLLMEVMELREALESARGDSAAIAPLRAQVQAHIEREERALAEALDGDAVDAPALQRARDAAVKLKYYRRFEEEAEAMEE
;
A
#
# COMPACT_ATOMS: atom_id res chain seq x y z
N MET A 1 16.28 2.22 1.30
CA MET A 1 15.47 1.28 2.13
C MET A 1 15.79 -0.15 1.70
N PRO A 2 15.70 -1.16 2.59
CA PRO A 2 15.76 -2.56 2.15
C PRO A 2 14.62 -2.82 1.17
N ASP A 3 14.85 -3.67 0.17
CA ASP A 3 13.87 -4.02 -0.86
C ASP A 3 12.85 -5.03 -0.30
N PRO A 4 11.59 -4.64 -0.05
CA PRO A 4 10.59 -5.51 0.56
C PRO A 4 10.22 -6.70 -0.34
N PHE A 5 10.37 -6.56 -1.67
CA PHE A 5 10.10 -7.64 -2.60
C PHE A 5 11.18 -8.72 -2.52
N ALA A 6 12.45 -8.30 -2.44
CA ALA A 6 13.57 -9.22 -2.25
C ALA A 6 13.49 -9.93 -0.90
N GLU A 7 13.10 -9.25 0.19
CA GLU A 7 12.93 -9.85 1.52
C GLU A 7 11.90 -10.99 1.53
N LEU A 8 10.78 -10.82 0.81
CA LEU A 8 9.78 -11.89 0.66
C LEU A 8 10.06 -12.83 -0.51
N GLY A 9 11.08 -12.55 -1.34
CA GLY A 9 11.42 -13.33 -2.53
C GLY A 9 10.29 -13.34 -3.56
N VAL A 10 9.64 -12.21 -3.77
CA VAL A 10 8.57 -12.01 -4.77
C VAL A 10 9.02 -11.03 -5.86
N PRO A 11 8.44 -11.06 -7.06
CA PRO A 11 8.80 -10.14 -8.11
C PRO A 11 8.44 -8.69 -7.74
N ARG A 12 9.25 -7.73 -8.22
CA ARG A 12 9.00 -6.29 -8.08
C ARG A 12 7.85 -5.87 -9.00
N ARG A 13 6.62 -6.12 -8.58
CA ARG A 13 5.39 -5.81 -9.32
C ARG A 13 4.34 -5.25 -8.38
N PHE A 14 3.47 -4.40 -8.92
CA PHE A 14 2.31 -3.89 -8.18
C PHE A 14 1.21 -4.96 -8.07
N ALA A 15 0.84 -5.59 -9.18
CA ALA A 15 -0.13 -6.68 -9.22
C ALA A 15 0.52 -7.99 -8.75
N LEU A 16 0.31 -8.32 -7.49
CA LEU A 16 0.83 -9.55 -6.87
C LEU A 16 -0.34 -10.43 -6.40
N PRO A 17 -0.20 -11.77 -6.47
CA PRO A 17 -1.14 -12.70 -5.88
C PRO A 17 -1.00 -12.68 -4.35
N LEU A 18 -1.63 -11.70 -3.68
CA LEU A 18 -1.44 -11.43 -2.25
C LEU A 18 -1.70 -12.64 -1.35
N LYS A 19 -2.58 -13.58 -1.75
CA LYS A 19 -2.80 -14.83 -1.01
C LYS A 19 -1.53 -15.69 -0.95
N ASP A 20 -0.81 -15.79 -2.07
CA ASP A 20 0.43 -16.58 -2.16
C ASP A 20 1.56 -15.87 -1.40
N VAL A 21 1.63 -14.53 -1.52
CA VAL A 21 2.59 -13.71 -0.75
C VAL A 21 2.35 -13.84 0.75
N ALA A 22 1.09 -13.81 1.19
CA ALA A 22 0.71 -14.01 2.59
C ALA A 22 1.11 -15.42 3.09
N GLN A 23 0.95 -16.46 2.26
CA GLN A 23 1.41 -17.79 2.60
C GLN A 23 2.92 -17.83 2.77
N ARG A 24 3.65 -17.24 1.82
CA ARG A 24 5.12 -17.15 1.87
C ARG A 24 5.61 -16.40 3.12
N HIS A 25 4.96 -15.29 3.47
CA HIS A 25 5.24 -14.57 4.72
C HIS A 25 5.06 -15.48 5.94
N ARG A 26 3.95 -16.25 6.03
CA ARG A 26 3.72 -17.18 7.15
C ARG A 26 4.81 -18.25 7.24
N ASP A 27 5.27 -18.78 6.11
CA ASP A 27 6.29 -19.81 6.09
C ASP A 27 7.65 -19.28 6.53
N LEU A 28 8.03 -18.07 6.06
CA LEU A 28 9.24 -17.37 6.51
C LEU A 28 9.18 -17.04 8.00
N SER A 29 8.04 -16.53 8.48
CA SER A 29 7.85 -16.21 9.90
C SER A 29 7.97 -17.43 10.81
N ARG A 30 7.44 -18.60 10.38
CA ARG A 30 7.62 -19.86 11.11
C ARG A 30 9.08 -20.31 11.13
N ALA A 31 9.79 -20.18 10.01
CA ALA A 31 11.20 -20.58 9.91
C ALA A 31 12.11 -19.73 10.81
N LEU A 32 11.78 -18.44 10.98
CA LEU A 32 12.54 -17.47 11.76
C LEU A 32 12.05 -17.34 13.22
N HIS A 33 11.06 -18.13 13.62
CA HIS A 33 10.47 -18.03 14.97
C HIS A 33 11.52 -18.31 16.06
N PRO A 34 11.60 -17.50 17.13
CA PRO A 34 12.59 -17.66 18.21
C PRO A 34 12.64 -19.07 18.81
N ASP A 35 11.51 -19.73 18.96
CA ASP A 35 11.43 -21.08 19.54
C ASP A 35 12.18 -22.15 18.72
N ARG A 36 12.41 -21.90 17.45
CA ARG A 36 13.20 -22.78 16.59
C ARG A 36 14.71 -22.58 16.73
N HIS A 37 15.12 -21.50 17.38
CA HIS A 37 16.52 -21.10 17.55
C HIS A 37 16.97 -21.15 19.03
N THR A 38 16.25 -21.89 19.88
CA THR A 38 16.56 -22.01 21.32
C THR A 38 17.94 -22.58 21.61
N SER A 39 18.44 -23.49 20.75
CA SER A 39 19.78 -24.08 20.84
C SER A 39 20.87 -23.27 20.11
N ALA A 40 20.49 -22.19 19.40
CA ALA A 40 21.43 -21.37 18.65
C ALA A 40 22.21 -20.43 19.57
N SER A 41 23.37 -19.98 19.12
CA SER A 41 24.18 -18.98 19.82
C SER A 41 23.44 -17.64 19.94
N PRO A 42 23.82 -16.76 20.90
CA PRO A 42 23.24 -15.42 21.00
C PRO A 42 23.35 -14.61 19.72
N ALA A 43 24.44 -14.76 18.95
CA ALA A 43 24.66 -14.07 17.67
C ALA A 43 23.67 -14.57 16.59
N GLU A 44 23.49 -15.90 16.47
CA GLU A 44 22.54 -16.49 15.52
C GLU A 44 21.09 -16.12 15.85
N ARG A 45 20.74 -16.12 17.14
CA ARG A 45 19.38 -15.68 17.58
C ARG A 45 19.12 -14.22 17.21
N ARG A 46 20.13 -13.34 17.36
CA ARG A 46 20.00 -11.93 16.97
C ARG A 46 19.76 -11.80 15.45
N VAL A 47 20.54 -12.50 14.64
CA VAL A 47 20.37 -12.50 13.17
C VAL A 47 19.00 -13.01 12.78
N ALA A 48 18.51 -14.08 13.39
CA ALA A 48 17.17 -14.61 13.12
C ALA A 48 16.09 -13.60 13.48
N LEU A 49 16.21 -12.89 14.60
CA LEU A 49 15.28 -11.84 15.01
C LEU A 49 15.28 -10.65 14.04
N GLU A 50 16.46 -10.16 13.64
CA GLU A 50 16.58 -9.08 12.66
C GLU A 50 15.93 -9.44 11.33
N ARG A 51 16.13 -10.68 10.85
CA ARG A 51 15.46 -11.18 9.64
C ARG A 51 13.94 -11.32 9.81
N ALA A 52 13.47 -11.79 10.97
CA ALA A 52 12.04 -11.86 11.25
C ALA A 52 11.38 -10.48 11.22
N MET A 53 12.06 -9.46 11.77
CA MET A 53 11.58 -8.07 11.71
C MET A 53 11.56 -7.55 10.27
N ALA A 54 12.59 -7.81 9.46
CA ALA A 54 12.65 -7.40 8.06
C ALA A 54 11.54 -8.06 7.22
N VAL A 55 11.27 -9.34 7.42
CA VAL A 55 10.18 -10.09 6.76
C VAL A 55 8.81 -9.51 7.13
N ASN A 56 8.59 -9.20 8.41
CA ASN A 56 7.33 -8.61 8.86
C ASN A 56 7.12 -7.20 8.29
N GLU A 57 8.16 -6.37 8.26
CA GLU A 57 8.10 -5.04 7.66
C GLU A 57 7.86 -5.12 6.16
N ALA A 58 8.54 -6.03 5.46
CA ALA A 58 8.32 -6.26 4.04
C ALA A 58 6.86 -6.67 3.75
N TRP A 59 6.28 -7.53 4.56
CA TRP A 59 4.87 -7.90 4.44
C TRP A 59 3.93 -6.71 4.69
N ARG A 60 4.22 -5.89 5.70
CA ARG A 60 3.44 -4.67 5.98
C ARG A 60 3.41 -3.73 4.77
N VAL A 61 4.55 -3.55 4.10
CA VAL A 61 4.66 -2.72 2.89
C VAL A 61 3.93 -3.36 1.72
N ILE A 62 4.16 -4.67 1.45
CA ILE A 62 3.63 -5.32 0.24
C ILE A 62 2.12 -5.52 0.31
N ARG A 63 1.55 -5.82 1.46
CA ARG A 63 0.10 -6.02 1.59
C ARG A 63 -0.71 -4.73 1.40
N ASP A 64 -0.12 -3.58 1.65
CA ASP A 64 -0.76 -2.27 1.51
C ASP A 64 -0.52 -1.70 0.10
N PRO A 65 -1.59 -1.44 -0.71
CA PRO A 65 -1.42 -0.98 -2.09
C PRO A 65 -0.63 0.33 -2.20
N LEU A 66 -0.88 1.30 -1.33
CA LEU A 66 -0.17 2.58 -1.36
C LEU A 66 1.30 2.40 -0.99
N ALA A 67 1.59 1.71 0.11
CA ALA A 67 2.97 1.46 0.54
C ALA A 67 3.75 0.65 -0.51
N ARG A 68 3.09 -0.33 -1.16
CA ARG A 68 3.67 -1.13 -2.25
C ARG A 68 4.00 -0.26 -3.47
N ALA A 69 3.10 0.65 -3.87
CA ALA A 69 3.34 1.59 -4.95
C ALA A 69 4.52 2.52 -4.64
N LEU A 70 4.59 3.07 -3.43
CA LEU A 70 5.68 3.95 -2.99
C LEU A 70 7.01 3.21 -2.99
N ALA A 71 7.06 1.97 -2.51
CA ALA A 71 8.26 1.15 -2.54
C ALA A 71 8.75 0.87 -3.97
N LEU A 72 7.84 0.61 -4.93
CA LEU A 72 8.19 0.45 -6.34
C LEU A 72 8.72 1.74 -6.94
N LEU A 73 8.07 2.88 -6.67
CA LEU A 73 8.56 4.19 -7.12
C LEU A 73 9.96 4.48 -6.58
N ASP A 74 10.23 4.19 -5.31
CA ASP A 74 11.56 4.33 -4.70
C ASP A 74 12.61 3.45 -5.42
N LEU A 75 12.26 2.18 -5.70
CA LEU A 75 13.13 1.24 -6.40
C LEU A 75 13.43 1.65 -7.85
N HIS A 76 12.52 2.39 -8.49
CA HIS A 76 12.74 3.01 -9.81
C HIS A 76 13.46 4.37 -9.73
N GLY A 77 13.90 4.81 -8.54
CA GLY A 77 14.55 6.11 -8.35
C GLY A 77 13.62 7.31 -8.58
N ALA A 78 12.32 7.10 -8.48
CA ALA A 78 11.27 8.10 -8.72
C ALA A 78 10.33 8.28 -7.52
N PRO A 79 10.85 8.50 -6.29
CA PRO A 79 10.01 8.64 -5.11
C PRO A 79 9.01 9.78 -5.24
N LEU A 80 7.93 9.72 -4.47
CA LEU A 80 7.05 10.88 -4.31
C LEU A 80 7.84 12.05 -3.70
N ARG A 81 7.68 13.23 -4.31
CA ARG A 81 8.33 14.46 -3.90
C ARG A 81 7.30 15.43 -3.32
N ASP A 82 7.75 16.44 -2.59
CA ASP A 82 6.89 17.50 -2.06
C ASP A 82 6.15 18.27 -3.18
N ALA A 83 6.68 18.26 -4.39
CA ALA A 83 6.06 18.84 -5.58
C ALA A 83 4.90 17.99 -6.14
N ASP A 84 4.87 16.70 -5.85
CA ASP A 84 3.80 15.78 -6.31
C ASP A 84 2.57 15.96 -5.39
N ARG A 85 1.80 17.02 -5.64
CA ARG A 85 0.65 17.44 -4.84
C ARG A 85 -0.66 17.07 -5.51
N ALA A 86 -1.72 17.00 -4.69
CA ALA A 86 -3.09 16.90 -5.20
C ALA A 86 -3.40 18.11 -6.10
N THR A 87 -4.04 17.85 -7.23
CA THR A 87 -4.53 18.91 -8.11
C THR A 87 -5.68 19.67 -7.43
N PRO A 88 -5.94 20.94 -7.77
CA PRO A 88 -7.09 21.67 -7.26
C PRO A 88 -8.42 20.91 -7.47
N MET A 89 -8.56 20.23 -8.60
CA MET A 89 -9.74 19.42 -8.92
C MET A 89 -9.90 18.25 -7.93
N LEU A 90 -8.83 17.49 -7.63
CA LEU A 90 -8.87 16.42 -6.63
C LEU A 90 -9.21 16.96 -5.24
N LEU A 91 -8.65 18.10 -4.87
CA LEU A 91 -8.95 18.73 -3.58
C LEU A 91 -10.43 19.11 -3.47
N MET A 92 -11.02 19.71 -4.51
CA MET A 92 -12.44 20.04 -4.55
C MET A 92 -13.31 18.78 -4.43
N GLU A 93 -13.03 17.75 -5.24
CA GLU A 93 -13.74 16.48 -5.19
C GLU A 93 -13.72 15.85 -3.79
N VAL A 94 -12.55 15.81 -3.14
CA VAL A 94 -12.42 15.26 -1.78
C VAL A 94 -13.13 16.13 -0.75
N MET A 95 -13.15 17.45 -0.92
CA MET A 95 -13.91 18.34 -0.04
C MET A 95 -15.42 18.09 -0.15
N GLU A 96 -15.95 17.99 -1.36
CA GLU A 96 -17.37 17.67 -1.62
C GLU A 96 -17.76 16.32 -1.00
N LEU A 97 -16.91 15.30 -1.15
CA LEU A 97 -17.11 13.99 -0.54
C LEU A 97 -17.15 14.09 1.01
N ARG A 98 -16.25 14.86 1.61
CA ARG A 98 -16.23 15.06 3.07
C ARG A 98 -17.43 15.84 3.59
N GLU A 99 -17.89 16.85 2.87
CA GLU A 99 -19.12 17.59 3.21
C GLU A 99 -20.35 16.66 3.15
N ALA A 100 -20.42 15.80 2.13
CA ALA A 100 -21.47 14.80 2.02
C ALA A 100 -21.40 13.75 3.15
N LEU A 101 -20.19 13.29 3.49
CA LEU A 101 -19.98 12.36 4.60
C LEU A 101 -20.38 12.96 5.95
N GLU A 102 -20.02 14.21 6.20
CA GLU A 102 -20.41 14.92 7.43
C GLU A 102 -21.92 15.12 7.51
N SER A 103 -22.57 15.41 6.38
CA SER A 103 -24.05 15.53 6.30
C SER A 103 -24.76 14.19 6.51
N ALA A 104 -24.10 13.08 6.23
CA ALA A 104 -24.60 11.72 6.40
C ALA A 104 -24.28 11.12 7.79
N ARG A 105 -23.66 11.89 8.68
CA ARG A 105 -23.23 11.42 10.01
C ARG A 105 -24.39 10.77 10.78
N GLY A 106 -24.16 9.51 11.21
CA GLY A 106 -25.16 8.71 11.94
C GLY A 106 -26.19 8.01 11.04
N ASP A 107 -26.06 8.10 9.72
CA ASP A 107 -26.89 7.40 8.74
C ASP A 107 -26.04 6.51 7.84
N SER A 108 -25.85 5.24 8.23
CA SER A 108 -25.07 4.26 7.46
C SER A 108 -25.64 4.04 6.05
N ALA A 109 -26.95 4.20 5.85
CA ALA A 109 -27.57 4.07 4.53
C ALA A 109 -27.16 5.21 3.59
N ALA A 110 -26.94 6.42 4.14
CA ALA A 110 -26.44 7.57 3.39
C ALA A 110 -24.90 7.52 3.18
N ILE A 111 -24.14 6.89 4.10
CA ILE A 111 -22.68 6.72 4.00
C ILE A 111 -22.33 5.67 2.94
N ALA A 112 -23.06 4.57 2.85
CA ALA A 112 -22.76 3.44 1.97
C ALA A 112 -22.54 3.83 0.49
N PRO A 113 -23.37 4.67 -0.16
CA PRO A 113 -23.11 5.08 -1.55
C PRO A 113 -21.85 5.93 -1.71
N LEU A 114 -21.48 6.75 -0.72
CA LEU A 114 -20.25 7.54 -0.74
C LEU A 114 -19.02 6.63 -0.68
N ARG A 115 -19.04 5.62 0.20
CA ARG A 115 -17.99 4.59 0.27
C ARG A 115 -17.88 3.81 -1.04
N ALA A 116 -19.00 3.41 -1.64
CA ALA A 116 -19.00 2.70 -2.92
C ALA A 116 -18.39 3.56 -4.05
N GLN A 117 -18.68 4.86 -4.09
CA GLN A 117 -18.08 5.80 -5.02
C GLN A 117 -16.57 5.89 -4.82
N VAL A 118 -16.10 6.08 -3.59
CA VAL A 118 -14.67 6.19 -3.27
C VAL A 118 -13.96 4.86 -3.54
N GLN A 119 -14.57 3.72 -3.24
CA GLN A 119 -14.01 2.41 -3.56
C GLN A 119 -13.78 2.24 -5.07
N ALA A 120 -14.70 2.71 -5.91
CA ALA A 120 -14.52 2.70 -7.37
C ALA A 120 -13.34 3.58 -7.81
N HIS A 121 -13.10 4.73 -7.14
CA HIS A 121 -11.92 5.55 -7.38
C HIS A 121 -10.64 4.83 -6.95
N ILE A 122 -10.61 4.21 -5.77
CA ILE A 122 -9.48 3.42 -5.28
C ILE A 122 -9.10 2.33 -6.29
N GLU A 123 -10.06 1.53 -6.74
CA GLU A 123 -9.84 0.47 -7.73
C GLU A 123 -9.30 1.00 -9.07
N ARG A 124 -9.76 2.17 -9.49
CA ARG A 124 -9.27 2.82 -10.72
C ARG A 124 -7.79 3.23 -10.56
N GLU A 125 -7.44 3.84 -9.45
CA GLU A 125 -6.06 4.27 -9.22
C GLU A 125 -5.12 3.06 -8.99
N GLU A 126 -5.59 1.98 -8.37
CA GLU A 126 -4.82 0.73 -8.27
C GLU A 126 -4.58 0.08 -9.64
N ARG A 127 -5.56 0.10 -10.54
CA ARG A 127 -5.36 -0.34 -11.94
C ARG A 127 -4.34 0.54 -12.66
N ALA A 128 -4.43 1.85 -12.51
CA ALA A 128 -3.48 2.78 -13.10
C ALA A 128 -2.04 2.56 -12.59
N LEU A 129 -1.88 2.23 -11.29
CA LEU A 129 -0.59 1.85 -10.70
C LEU A 129 -0.05 0.55 -11.30
N ALA A 130 -0.90 -0.47 -11.46
CA ALA A 130 -0.50 -1.73 -12.08
C ALA A 130 -0.07 -1.51 -13.54
N GLU A 131 -0.85 -0.77 -14.33
CA GLU A 131 -0.52 -0.46 -15.73
C GLU A 131 0.80 0.32 -15.86
N ALA A 132 1.05 1.25 -14.94
CA ALA A 132 2.25 2.09 -14.98
C ALA A 132 3.52 1.39 -14.48
N LEU A 133 3.40 0.51 -13.46
CA LEU A 133 4.55 -0.08 -12.77
C LEU A 133 4.86 -1.53 -13.19
N ASP A 134 3.91 -2.23 -13.81
CA ASP A 134 4.06 -3.63 -14.22
C ASP A 134 4.25 -3.79 -15.75
N GLY A 135 4.30 -2.68 -16.49
CA GLY A 135 4.53 -2.68 -17.93
C GLY A 135 5.93 -3.18 -18.32
N ASP A 136 6.09 -3.54 -19.59
CA ASP A 136 7.39 -4.05 -20.13
C ASP A 136 8.51 -2.99 -20.06
N ALA A 137 8.14 -1.71 -20.09
CA ALA A 137 9.06 -0.57 -19.93
C ALA A 137 8.47 0.47 -18.98
N VAL A 138 9.08 0.63 -17.82
CA VAL A 138 8.72 1.67 -16.85
C VAL A 138 9.52 2.93 -17.15
N ASP A 139 9.03 3.73 -18.07
CA ASP A 139 9.64 5.00 -18.50
C ASP A 139 9.24 6.20 -17.63
N ALA A 140 9.82 7.37 -17.89
CA ALA A 140 9.54 8.58 -17.11
C ALA A 140 8.05 9.00 -17.14
N PRO A 141 7.32 8.95 -18.28
CA PRO A 141 5.87 9.14 -18.30
C PRO A 141 5.09 8.12 -17.47
N ALA A 142 5.46 6.84 -17.48
CA ALA A 142 4.84 5.82 -16.64
C ALA A 142 5.04 6.11 -15.15
N LEU A 143 6.26 6.46 -14.75
CA LEU A 143 6.57 6.86 -13.37
C LEU A 143 5.80 8.11 -12.93
N GLN A 144 5.57 9.06 -13.84
CA GLN A 144 4.73 10.23 -13.51
C GLN A 144 3.27 9.83 -13.30
N ARG A 145 2.70 8.99 -14.19
CA ARG A 145 1.33 8.44 -14.00
C ARG A 145 1.20 7.67 -12.67
N ALA A 146 2.22 6.89 -12.31
CA ALA A 146 2.22 6.16 -11.04
C ALA A 146 2.25 7.10 -9.82
N ARG A 147 3.04 8.19 -9.87
CA ARG A 147 3.03 9.21 -8.80
C ARG A 147 1.67 9.89 -8.68
N ASP A 148 1.07 10.30 -9.79
CA ASP A 148 -0.24 10.94 -9.81
C ASP A 148 -1.33 10.01 -9.22
N ALA A 149 -1.32 8.74 -9.61
CA ALA A 149 -2.24 7.72 -9.07
C ALA A 149 -2.00 7.46 -7.58
N ALA A 150 -0.74 7.40 -7.12
CA ALA A 150 -0.41 7.23 -5.70
C ALA A 150 -0.89 8.43 -4.85
N VAL A 151 -0.78 9.66 -5.37
CA VAL A 151 -1.32 10.85 -4.70
C VAL A 151 -2.83 10.73 -4.54
N LYS A 152 -3.57 10.41 -5.60
CA LYS A 152 -5.03 10.24 -5.56
C LYS A 152 -5.44 9.12 -4.59
N LEU A 153 -4.79 7.96 -4.68
CA LEU A 153 -5.04 6.82 -3.82
C LEU A 153 -4.88 7.18 -2.34
N LYS A 154 -3.88 7.98 -1.98
CA LYS A 154 -3.67 8.48 -0.62
C LYS A 154 -4.88 9.27 -0.10
N TYR A 155 -5.48 10.14 -0.92
CA TYR A 155 -6.62 10.96 -0.51
C TYR A 155 -7.91 10.15 -0.39
N TYR A 156 -8.17 9.23 -1.33
CA TYR A 156 -9.35 8.38 -1.27
C TYR A 156 -9.31 7.38 -0.11
N ARG A 157 -8.14 6.80 0.18
CA ARG A 157 -7.98 5.91 1.34
C ARG A 157 -8.18 6.64 2.66
N ARG A 158 -7.70 7.88 2.75
CA ARG A 158 -7.94 8.69 3.94
C ARG A 158 -9.42 8.99 4.14
N PHE A 159 -10.16 9.24 3.07
CA PHE A 159 -11.62 9.37 3.14
C PHE A 159 -12.27 8.08 3.64
N GLU A 160 -11.84 6.92 3.15
CA GLU A 160 -12.38 5.62 3.57
C GLU A 160 -12.15 5.38 5.08
N GLU A 161 -10.97 5.72 5.59
CA GLU A 161 -10.65 5.67 7.03
C GLU A 161 -11.55 6.62 7.84
N GLU A 162 -11.82 7.84 7.33
CA GLU A 162 -12.72 8.81 7.96
C GLU A 162 -14.18 8.30 7.95
N ALA A 163 -14.63 7.69 6.86
CA ALA A 163 -15.97 7.12 6.74
C ALA A 163 -16.18 5.91 7.67
N GLU A 164 -15.19 5.03 7.76
CA GLU A 164 -15.20 3.86 8.65
C GLU A 164 -15.30 4.28 10.12
N ALA A 165 -14.51 5.29 10.52
CA ALA A 165 -14.54 5.83 11.88
C ALA A 165 -15.88 6.53 12.25
N MET A 166 -16.71 6.91 11.26
CA MET A 166 -18.03 7.49 11.51
C MET A 166 -19.14 6.44 11.67
N GLU A 167 -18.89 5.21 11.26
CA GLU A 167 -19.82 4.09 11.38
C GLU A 167 -19.61 3.28 12.68
N GLU A 168 -18.45 3.44 13.37
CA GLU A 168 -18.16 2.84 14.67
C GLU A 168 -18.80 3.62 15.83
#